data_51fe93c259a87a1632bb27e94f294c69
#
_entry.id   51fe93c259a87a1632bb27e94f294c69
#
_cell.length_a   1.000
_cell.length_b   1.000
_cell.length_c   1.000
_cell.angle_alpha   90.00
_cell.angle_beta   90.00
_cell.angle_gamma   90.00
#
_symmetry.space_group_name_H-M   'P 1'
#
loop_
_entity.id
_entity.type
_entity.pdbx_description
1 polymer ?
#
loop_
_entity_poly.entity_id
_entity_poly.type
_entity_poly.pdbx_seq_one_letter_code
_entity_poly.pdbx_strand_id
1 'polypeptide(L)'
;MEKPEELIKAVIAFTQHTDDADHDVAMREFARFDDYAAKAVQEVDQRRIDYLSALFKAANFDAAESSLRARALYFYQVGEYTTSLNLDHKVRDDLAERRFKLLICRPLDEN
;
A
#
# COMPACT_ATOMS: atom_id res chain seq x y z
N MET A 1 -8.91 -1.11 -21.62
CA MET A 1 -8.92 -1.57 -20.22
C MET A 1 -7.49 -1.65 -19.70
N GLU A 2 -7.21 -1.02 -18.59
CA GLU A 2 -5.88 -1.05 -18.00
C GLU A 2 -5.57 -2.42 -17.43
N LYS A 3 -4.31 -2.84 -17.57
CA LYS A 3 -3.85 -4.09 -17.00
C LYS A 3 -3.75 -3.94 -15.47
N PRO A 4 -4.01 -5.01 -14.70
CA PRO A 4 -3.92 -4.93 -13.23
C PRO A 4 -2.56 -4.42 -12.74
N GLU A 5 -1.47 -4.80 -13.39
CA GLU A 5 -0.13 -4.32 -13.01
C GLU A 5 0.01 -2.81 -13.20
N GLU A 6 -0.59 -2.26 -14.25
CA GLU A 6 -0.60 -0.81 -14.47
C GLU A 6 -1.40 -0.09 -13.39
N LEU A 7 -2.49 -0.69 -12.93
CA LEU A 7 -3.27 -0.14 -11.83
C LEU A 7 -2.49 -0.15 -10.51
N ILE A 8 -1.76 -1.22 -10.24
CA ILE A 8 -0.90 -1.30 -9.05
C ILE A 8 0.16 -0.21 -9.10
N LYS A 9 0.81 -0.03 -10.25
CA LYS A 9 1.80 1.02 -10.44
C LYS A 9 1.19 2.41 -10.24
N ALA A 10 -0.02 2.62 -10.77
CA ALA A 10 -0.73 3.89 -10.62
C ALA A 10 -1.08 4.19 -9.17
N VAL A 11 -1.48 3.18 -8.39
CA VAL A 11 -1.75 3.35 -6.96
C VAL A 11 -0.50 3.78 -6.22
N ILE A 12 0.64 3.14 -6.49
CA ILE A 12 1.90 3.50 -5.85
C ILE A 12 2.28 4.94 -6.20
N ALA A 13 2.18 5.32 -7.47
CA ALA A 13 2.50 6.68 -7.90
C ALA A 13 1.57 7.72 -7.28
N PHE A 14 0.28 7.43 -7.22
CA PHE A 14 -0.71 8.33 -6.61
C PHE A 14 -0.41 8.58 -5.14
N THR A 15 -0.10 7.53 -4.39
CA THR A 15 0.16 7.66 -2.95
C THR A 15 1.45 8.40 -2.62
N GLN A 16 2.38 8.51 -3.58
CA GLN A 16 3.61 9.28 -3.39
C GLN A 16 3.38 10.79 -3.43
N HIS A 17 2.30 11.24 -4.05
CA HIS A 17 2.05 12.65 -4.33
C HIS A 17 0.77 13.18 -3.71
N THR A 18 0.18 12.48 -2.74
CA THR A 18 -1.03 12.93 -2.06
C THR A 18 -0.70 13.63 -0.75
N ASP A 19 -1.46 14.66 -0.41
CA ASP A 19 -1.33 15.40 0.86
C ASP A 19 -2.19 14.78 1.98
N ASP A 20 -2.84 13.65 1.72
CA ASP A 20 -3.74 13.00 2.68
C ASP A 20 -2.99 12.34 3.85
N ALA A 21 -1.67 12.23 3.77
CA ALA A 21 -0.87 11.59 4.80
C ALA A 21 -1.03 12.24 6.17
N ASP A 22 -1.03 13.57 6.24
CA ASP A 22 -1.16 14.28 7.51
C ASP A 22 -2.52 14.03 8.15
N HIS A 23 -3.58 13.99 7.35
CA HIS A 23 -4.91 13.68 7.82
C HIS A 23 -4.99 12.24 8.36
N ASP A 24 -4.41 11.31 7.66
CA ASP A 24 -4.38 9.90 8.06
C ASP A 24 -3.61 9.72 9.38
N VAL A 25 -2.47 10.38 9.53
CA VAL A 25 -1.69 10.34 10.77
C VAL A 25 -2.49 10.88 11.93
N ALA A 26 -3.17 12.02 11.74
CA ALA A 26 -4.01 12.63 12.77
C ALA A 26 -5.15 11.69 13.20
N MET A 27 -5.80 11.03 12.24
CA MET A 27 -6.87 10.09 12.53
C MET A 27 -6.36 8.88 13.32
N ARG A 28 -5.17 8.36 12.97
CA ARG A 28 -4.58 7.24 13.69
C ARG A 28 -4.21 7.60 15.12
N GLU A 29 -3.72 8.83 15.34
CA GLU A 29 -3.44 9.31 16.70
C GLU A 29 -4.72 9.43 17.52
N PHE A 30 -5.77 10.00 16.94
CA PHE A 30 -7.07 10.10 17.59
C PHE A 30 -7.64 8.71 17.93
N ALA A 31 -7.44 7.75 17.03
CA ALA A 31 -7.94 6.39 17.20
C ALA A 31 -7.31 5.67 18.41
N ARG A 32 -6.16 6.12 18.90
CA ARG A 32 -5.52 5.53 20.07
C ARG A 32 -6.35 5.78 21.35
N PHE A 33 -7.18 6.79 21.35
CA PHE A 33 -7.94 7.23 22.53
C PHE A 33 -9.45 7.20 22.33
N ASP A 34 -9.93 6.81 21.16
CA ASP A 34 -11.35 6.82 20.83
C ASP A 34 -11.71 5.55 20.07
N ASP A 35 -12.58 4.74 20.67
CA ASP A 35 -12.94 3.42 20.11
C ASP A 35 -13.68 3.54 18.78
N TYR A 36 -14.51 4.56 18.61
CA TYR A 36 -15.24 4.79 17.36
C TYR A 36 -14.25 5.11 16.24
N ALA A 37 -13.30 5.99 16.51
CA ALA A 37 -12.27 6.34 15.52
C ALA A 37 -11.39 5.13 15.21
N ALA A 38 -11.03 4.32 16.21
CA ALA A 38 -10.25 3.10 16.00
C ALA A 38 -10.95 2.15 15.05
N LYS A 39 -12.26 1.95 15.23
CA LYS A 39 -13.05 1.08 14.36
C LYS A 39 -13.12 1.63 12.95
N ALA A 40 -13.30 2.94 12.79
CA ALA A 40 -13.36 3.57 11.49
C ALA A 40 -12.03 3.42 10.73
N VAL A 41 -10.91 3.62 11.41
CA VAL A 41 -9.57 3.44 10.81
C VAL A 41 -9.38 1.99 10.38
N GLN A 42 -9.76 1.04 11.24
CA GLN A 42 -9.65 -0.39 10.92
C GLN A 42 -10.44 -0.75 9.66
N GLU A 43 -11.67 -0.25 9.56
CA GLU A 43 -12.51 -0.53 8.39
C GLU A 43 -11.92 0.06 7.09
N VAL A 44 -11.36 1.25 7.15
CA VAL A 44 -10.72 1.88 6.00
C VAL A 44 -9.48 1.09 5.59
N ASP A 45 -8.65 0.72 6.57
CA ASP A 45 -7.45 -0.08 6.30
C ASP A 45 -7.82 -1.41 5.63
N GLN A 46 -8.84 -2.08 6.14
CA GLN A 46 -9.27 -3.36 5.59
C GLN A 46 -9.78 -3.23 4.15
N ARG A 47 -10.56 -2.21 3.87
CA ARG A 47 -11.05 -1.97 2.50
C ARG A 47 -9.92 -1.72 1.52
N ARG A 48 -8.92 -0.95 1.93
CA ARG A 48 -7.77 -0.65 1.07
C ARG A 48 -6.96 -1.90 0.79
N ILE A 49 -6.73 -2.73 1.82
CA ILE A 49 -6.03 -3.99 1.65
C ILE A 49 -6.82 -4.92 0.73
N ASP A 50 -8.13 -5.01 0.92
CA ASP A 50 -8.98 -5.87 0.09
C ASP A 50 -8.96 -5.44 -1.38
N TYR A 51 -9.00 -4.13 -1.63
CA TYR A 51 -8.92 -3.60 -2.99
C TYR A 51 -7.58 -3.96 -3.64
N LEU A 52 -6.48 -3.74 -2.92
CA LEU A 52 -5.15 -4.06 -3.43
C LEU A 52 -5.00 -5.56 -3.65
N SER A 53 -5.53 -6.38 -2.74
CA SER A 53 -5.50 -7.83 -2.89
C SER A 53 -6.22 -8.27 -4.16
N ALA A 54 -7.36 -7.64 -4.47
CA ALA A 54 -8.10 -7.92 -5.70
C ALA A 54 -7.28 -7.58 -6.94
N LEU A 55 -6.50 -6.49 -6.91
CA LEU A 55 -5.62 -6.14 -8.03
C LEU A 55 -4.53 -7.19 -8.25
N PHE A 56 -3.93 -7.69 -7.17
CA PHE A 56 -2.92 -8.74 -7.30
C PHE A 56 -3.52 -10.06 -7.79
N LYS A 57 -4.73 -10.40 -7.37
CA LYS A 57 -5.44 -11.56 -7.90
C LYS A 57 -5.70 -11.41 -9.39
N ALA A 58 -6.11 -10.23 -9.83
CA ALA A 58 -6.33 -9.94 -11.24
C ALA A 58 -5.02 -10.01 -12.03
N ALA A 59 -3.88 -9.78 -11.39
CA ALA A 59 -2.56 -9.94 -11.98
C ALA A 59 -2.05 -11.40 -11.93
N ASN A 60 -2.93 -12.34 -11.58
CA ASN A 60 -2.67 -13.79 -11.58
C ASN A 60 -1.81 -14.29 -10.41
N PHE A 61 -1.82 -13.59 -9.30
CA PHE A 61 -1.28 -14.12 -8.05
C PHE A 61 -2.36 -14.91 -7.33
N ASP A 62 -1.98 -15.97 -6.63
CA ASP A 62 -2.94 -16.74 -5.84
C ASP A 62 -3.40 -15.94 -4.61
N ALA A 63 -4.33 -16.50 -3.85
CA ALA A 63 -4.94 -15.80 -2.72
C ALA A 63 -3.92 -15.43 -1.64
N ALA A 64 -3.01 -16.34 -1.31
CA ALA A 64 -2.00 -16.09 -0.28
C ALA A 64 -1.00 -15.02 -0.72
N GLU A 65 -0.51 -15.12 -1.97
CA GLU A 65 0.41 -14.14 -2.54
C GLU A 65 -0.25 -12.77 -2.68
N SER A 66 -1.50 -12.75 -3.10
CA SER A 66 -2.23 -11.49 -3.26
C SER A 66 -2.40 -10.76 -1.93
N SER A 67 -2.75 -11.50 -0.89
CA SER A 67 -2.89 -10.92 0.46
C SER A 67 -1.57 -10.38 0.98
N LEU A 68 -0.50 -11.16 0.84
CA LEU A 68 0.83 -10.75 1.31
C LEU A 68 1.31 -9.50 0.59
N ARG A 69 1.22 -9.50 -0.74
CA ARG A 69 1.71 -8.39 -1.56
C ARG A 69 0.90 -7.12 -1.33
N ALA A 70 -0.42 -7.26 -1.18
CA ALA A 70 -1.30 -6.13 -0.85
C ALA A 70 -0.91 -5.50 0.49
N ARG A 71 -0.66 -6.33 1.51
CA ARG A 71 -0.22 -5.85 2.81
C ARG A 71 1.16 -5.22 2.76
N ALA A 72 2.08 -5.82 2.01
CA ALA A 72 3.42 -5.26 1.84
C ALA A 72 3.37 -3.87 1.19
N LEU A 73 2.53 -3.70 0.19
CA LEU A 73 2.32 -2.40 -0.45
C LEU A 73 1.73 -1.39 0.54
N TYR A 74 0.65 -1.78 1.20
CA TYR A 74 -0.10 -0.87 2.06
C TYR A 74 0.69 -0.49 3.31
N PHE A 75 1.28 -1.48 4.01
CA PHE A 75 2.02 -1.21 5.24
C PHE A 75 3.29 -0.42 4.98
N TYR A 76 3.94 -0.66 3.84
CA TYR A 76 5.06 0.17 3.44
C TYR A 76 4.63 1.63 3.31
N GLN A 77 3.51 1.86 2.61
CA GLN A 77 3.02 3.21 2.39
C GLN A 77 2.65 3.91 3.72
N VAL A 78 1.92 3.21 4.57
CA VAL A 78 1.55 3.73 5.89
C VAL A 78 2.81 3.97 6.73
N GLY A 79 3.75 3.03 6.73
CA GLY A 79 5.00 3.17 7.46
C GLY A 79 5.83 4.33 6.98
N GLU A 80 5.84 4.58 5.68
CA GLU A 80 6.63 5.67 5.11
C GLU A 80 6.18 7.03 5.63
N TYR A 81 4.87 7.28 5.69
CA TYR A 81 4.41 8.58 6.16
C TYR A 81 4.17 8.65 7.67
N THR A 82 4.19 7.53 8.40
CA THR A 82 4.09 7.54 9.85
C THR A 82 5.45 7.54 10.56
N THR A 83 6.53 7.25 9.84
CA THR A 83 7.88 7.34 10.38
C THR A 83 8.42 8.76 10.26
N SER A 84 9.47 9.07 11.01
CA SER A 84 10.08 10.39 11.00
C SER A 84 11.11 10.59 9.90
N LEU A 85 11.19 9.64 8.96
CA LEU A 85 12.18 9.69 7.90
C LEU A 85 11.69 10.58 6.77
N ASN A 86 12.45 11.63 6.46
CA ASN A 86 12.16 12.53 5.35
C ASN A 86 13.11 12.21 4.20
N LEU A 87 12.60 11.52 3.20
CA LEU A 87 13.37 11.21 2.01
C LEU A 87 13.15 12.28 0.94
N ASP A 88 14.22 12.59 0.21
CA ASP A 88 14.12 13.44 -0.97
C ASP A 88 13.18 12.80 -2.00
N HIS A 89 12.48 13.64 -2.78
CA HIS A 89 11.54 13.18 -3.80
C HIS A 89 12.15 12.19 -4.79
N LYS A 90 13.39 12.43 -5.22
CA LYS A 90 14.06 11.54 -6.15
C LYS A 90 14.28 10.15 -5.54
N VAL A 91 14.67 10.11 -4.27
CA VAL A 91 14.89 8.85 -3.55
C VAL A 91 13.57 8.12 -3.40
N ARG A 92 12.51 8.85 -3.04
CA ARG A 92 11.17 8.26 -2.88
C ARG A 92 10.64 7.69 -4.19
N ASP A 93 10.82 8.42 -5.29
CA ASP A 93 10.37 7.97 -6.61
C ASP A 93 11.13 6.73 -7.06
N ASP A 94 12.45 6.69 -6.84
CA ASP A 94 13.26 5.53 -7.16
C ASP A 94 12.83 4.31 -6.33
N LEU A 95 12.63 4.49 -5.04
CA LEU A 95 12.15 3.42 -4.17
C LEU A 95 10.76 2.94 -4.56
N ALA A 96 9.88 3.85 -4.98
CA ALA A 96 8.54 3.49 -5.43
C ALA A 96 8.59 2.59 -6.66
N GLU A 97 9.45 2.91 -7.62
CA GLU A 97 9.61 2.09 -8.81
C GLU A 97 10.20 0.72 -8.48
N ARG A 98 11.20 0.68 -7.61
CA ARG A 98 11.79 -0.59 -7.17
C ARG A 98 10.80 -1.42 -6.37
N ARG A 99 9.99 -0.78 -5.54
CA ARG A 99 8.93 -1.45 -4.79
C ARG A 99 7.90 -2.08 -5.72
N PHE A 100 7.51 -1.37 -6.76
CA PHE A 100 6.59 -1.91 -7.75
C PHE A 100 7.17 -3.18 -8.38
N LYS A 101 8.42 -3.13 -8.84
CA LYS A 101 9.07 -4.28 -9.46
C LYS A 101 9.16 -5.46 -8.51
N LEU A 102 9.47 -5.20 -7.24
CA LEU A 102 9.53 -6.24 -6.22
C LEU A 102 8.16 -6.88 -6.00
N LEU A 103 7.11 -6.05 -5.93
CA LEU A 103 5.77 -6.53 -5.61
C LEU A 103 5.10 -7.30 -6.74
N ILE A 104 5.53 -7.11 -8.00
CA ILE A 104 4.99 -7.88 -9.12
C ILE A 104 5.91 -9.03 -9.54
N CYS A 105 7.04 -9.19 -8.87
CA CYS A 105 7.98 -10.27 -9.16
C CYS A 105 7.33 -11.61 -8.84
N ARG A 106 7.47 -12.58 -9.76
CA ARG A 106 6.90 -13.91 -9.54
C ARG A 106 7.79 -14.71 -8.59
N PRO A 107 7.20 -15.55 -7.72
CA PRO A 107 8.01 -16.48 -6.92
C PRO A 107 8.83 -17.40 -7.83
N LEU A 108 10.00 -17.76 -7.36
CA LEU A 108 10.81 -18.75 -8.07
C LEU A 108 10.09 -20.10 -8.03
N ASP A 109 10.09 -20.79 -9.18
CA ASP A 109 9.54 -22.13 -9.23
C ASP A 109 10.42 -23.07 -8.41
N GLU A 110 9.81 -23.92 -7.60
CA GLU A 110 10.49 -24.87 -6.74
C GLU A 110 10.69 -26.20 -7.48
N ASN A 111 11.22 -26.15 -8.65
CA ASN A 111 11.43 -27.39 -9.44
C ASN A 111 12.84 -27.90 -9.30
#